data_f1536eafc328b1144d4e60fff7b7759b
#
_entry.id   f1536eafc328b1144d4e60fff7b7759b
#
_cell.length_a   1.000
_cell.length_b   1.000
_cell.length_c   1.000
_cell.angle_alpha   90.00
_cell.angle_beta   90.00
_cell.angle_gamma   90.00
#
_symmetry.space_group_name_H-M   'P 1'
#
loop_
_entity.id
_entity.type
_entity.pdbx_description
1 polymer ?
#
loop_
_entity_poly.entity_id
_entity_poly.type
_entity_poly.pdbx_seq_one_letter_code
_entity_poly.pdbx_strand_id
1 'polypeptide(L)'
;ATAPGVLQKVSTKKDKSTYHWKTNYTISNYCILFNIGKYKLAKRIYTTVEGNKVPMEYNVLEENFDKAEHFLDLFEQSCKIQEKYFGEYPWVKEAIRASETPHLGMEHQTNIAYGNKYRYEKLGGKDFDWLLHHEFGHEWWANKVTNRDWAHMWIQEGICSFGDAMATRELAGEEAYLKRMQQTARNTENKFPIVRGDEVNSDSAYHGDIYGKAAFFMHTLRYIMGDDIFFPTLKKLATDPQYTYDNTVTTADVEKLFSGAYGKSLQPLFHLFLYTTDKLEVYVKQTNDSKYLVRLLNLDGPIPIDIQTDAGIQRIMVDKKGTTVTSKTTIMIDPKVFYLKKLIIE
;
A
#
# COMPACT_ATOMS: atom_id res chain seq x y z
N ALA A 1 -28.26 -13.28 -1.67
CA ALA A 1 -27.56 -12.19 -2.35
C ALA A 1 -26.87 -11.31 -1.33
N THR A 2 -25.71 -10.75 -1.67
CA THR A 2 -24.94 -9.84 -0.85
C THR A 2 -24.51 -8.63 -1.68
N ALA A 3 -24.43 -7.46 -1.04
CA ALA A 3 -24.06 -6.19 -1.65
C ALA A 3 -23.38 -5.27 -0.60
N PRO A 4 -22.75 -4.15 -0.99
CA PRO A 4 -22.24 -3.15 -0.07
C PRO A 4 -23.30 -2.60 0.88
N GLY A 5 -22.84 -2.11 2.06
CA GLY A 5 -23.72 -1.50 3.05
C GLY A 5 -24.38 -2.50 4.00
N VAL A 6 -25.56 -2.17 4.47
CA VAL A 6 -26.33 -2.94 5.47
C VAL A 6 -27.60 -3.49 4.84
N LEU A 7 -27.85 -4.79 5.03
CA LEU A 7 -29.10 -5.42 4.61
C LEU A 7 -30.26 -4.88 5.46
N GLN A 8 -31.20 -4.20 4.83
CA GLN A 8 -32.36 -3.60 5.50
C GLN A 8 -33.55 -4.58 5.57
N LYS A 9 -33.77 -5.33 4.50
CA LYS A 9 -34.92 -6.19 4.40
C LYS A 9 -34.72 -7.27 3.34
N VAL A 10 -35.25 -8.46 3.61
CA VAL A 10 -35.52 -9.50 2.61
C VAL A 10 -36.99 -9.74 2.54
N SER A 11 -37.55 -9.75 1.36
CA SER A 11 -38.98 -10.11 1.14
C SER A 11 -39.09 -11.14 0.03
N THR A 12 -39.86 -12.18 0.27
CA THR A 12 -40.10 -13.24 -0.71
C THR A 12 -41.55 -13.22 -1.16
N LYS A 13 -41.78 -13.22 -2.47
CA LYS A 13 -43.09 -13.30 -3.07
C LYS A 13 -43.07 -14.35 -4.20
N LYS A 14 -43.83 -15.41 -4.03
CA LYS A 14 -43.79 -16.60 -4.89
C LYS A 14 -42.34 -17.17 -4.94
N ASP A 15 -41.75 -17.26 -6.13
CA ASP A 15 -40.44 -17.79 -6.45
C ASP A 15 -39.32 -16.73 -6.46
N LYS A 16 -39.63 -15.47 -6.06
CA LYS A 16 -38.69 -14.34 -6.09
C LYS A 16 -38.41 -13.82 -4.70
N SER A 17 -37.11 -13.57 -4.42
CA SER A 17 -36.66 -12.87 -3.22
C SER A 17 -36.06 -11.51 -3.61
N THR A 18 -36.46 -10.48 -2.89
CA THR A 18 -35.94 -9.12 -3.05
C THR A 18 -35.13 -8.77 -1.82
N TYR A 19 -33.90 -8.31 -2.04
CA TYR A 19 -32.94 -7.87 -1.01
C TYR A 19 -32.80 -6.36 -1.11
N HIS A 20 -33.01 -5.65 0.01
CA HIS A 20 -32.81 -4.21 0.11
C HIS A 20 -31.56 -3.92 0.92
N TRP A 21 -30.56 -3.37 0.26
CA TRP A 21 -29.30 -2.95 0.87
C TRP A 21 -29.23 -1.42 0.89
N LYS A 22 -28.55 -0.86 1.91
CA LYS A 22 -28.36 0.57 2.06
C LYS A 22 -26.94 0.85 2.56
N THR A 23 -26.22 1.71 1.88
CA THR A 23 -24.95 2.28 2.37
C THR A 23 -25.23 3.45 3.32
N ASN A 24 -24.43 3.57 4.37
CA ASN A 24 -24.48 4.68 5.33
C ASN A 24 -23.42 5.73 5.06
N TYR A 25 -22.57 5.47 4.07
CA TYR A 25 -21.48 6.34 3.64
C TYR A 25 -21.54 6.54 2.13
N THR A 26 -20.78 7.53 1.63
CA THR A 26 -20.56 7.69 0.20
C THR A 26 -19.83 6.45 -0.35
N ILE A 27 -20.23 6.01 -1.53
CA ILE A 27 -19.65 4.87 -2.23
C ILE A 27 -19.34 5.26 -3.68
N SER A 28 -18.15 4.90 -4.15
CA SER A 28 -17.82 5.07 -5.56
C SER A 28 -18.65 4.14 -6.43
N ASN A 29 -19.06 4.60 -7.60
CA ASN A 29 -19.90 3.83 -8.50
C ASN A 29 -19.23 2.52 -8.98
N TYR A 30 -17.91 2.45 -9.08
CA TYR A 30 -17.19 1.23 -9.46
C TYR A 30 -17.25 0.14 -8.36
N CYS A 31 -17.50 0.54 -7.10
CA CYS A 31 -17.68 -0.38 -5.97
C CYS A 31 -19.11 -0.89 -5.80
N ILE A 32 -20.07 -0.43 -6.61
CA ILE A 32 -21.47 -0.88 -6.52
C ILE A 32 -21.61 -2.22 -7.25
N LEU A 33 -21.86 -3.27 -6.47
CA LEU A 33 -22.03 -4.62 -6.99
C LEU A 33 -23.08 -5.39 -6.22
N PHE A 34 -23.36 -6.59 -6.71
CA PHE A 34 -24.03 -7.62 -5.93
C PHE A 34 -23.47 -9.00 -6.29
N ASN A 35 -23.42 -9.90 -5.31
CA ASN A 35 -23.08 -11.30 -5.52
C ASN A 35 -24.32 -12.18 -5.24
N ILE A 36 -24.49 -13.20 -6.06
CA ILE A 36 -25.55 -14.21 -5.88
C ILE A 36 -24.90 -15.59 -5.92
N GLY A 37 -25.13 -16.36 -4.86
CA GLY A 37 -24.61 -17.72 -4.74
C GLY A 37 -25.34 -18.48 -3.65
N LYS A 38 -25.02 -19.79 -3.52
CA LYS A 38 -25.47 -20.60 -2.38
C LYS A 38 -24.57 -20.33 -1.19
N TYR A 39 -24.65 -19.09 -0.66
CA TYR A 39 -23.83 -18.66 0.46
C TYR A 39 -24.38 -19.15 1.78
N LYS A 40 -23.47 -19.59 2.66
CA LYS A 40 -23.63 -19.61 4.11
C LYS A 40 -22.92 -18.38 4.70
N LEU A 41 -23.49 -17.82 5.75
CA LEU A 41 -22.93 -16.68 6.44
C LEU A 41 -22.19 -17.13 7.69
N ALA A 42 -20.87 -16.95 7.73
CA ALA A 42 -20.07 -16.96 8.95
C ALA A 42 -19.91 -15.53 9.46
N LYS A 43 -20.02 -15.32 10.77
CA LYS A 43 -19.94 -13.97 11.34
C LYS A 43 -19.42 -13.98 12.78
N ARG A 44 -18.74 -12.89 13.13
CA ARG A 44 -18.36 -12.53 14.52
C ARG A 44 -18.44 -11.02 14.71
N ILE A 45 -18.18 -10.54 15.89
CA ILE A 45 -18.05 -9.10 16.16
C ILE A 45 -16.57 -8.80 16.29
N TYR A 46 -16.09 -7.86 15.51
CA TYR A 46 -14.78 -7.25 15.63
C TYR A 46 -14.87 -6.00 16.49
N THR A 47 -13.88 -5.79 17.35
CA THR A 47 -13.74 -4.52 18.11
C THR A 47 -12.57 -3.76 17.51
N THR A 48 -12.86 -2.59 16.94
CA THR A 48 -11.87 -1.73 16.27
C THR A 48 -10.87 -1.13 17.25
N VAL A 49 -9.82 -0.52 16.72
CA VAL A 49 -8.80 0.16 17.53
C VAL A 49 -9.37 1.30 18.40
N GLU A 50 -10.49 1.92 18.00
CA GLU A 50 -11.18 2.96 18.77
C GLU A 50 -12.32 2.41 19.66
N GLY A 51 -12.52 1.07 19.66
CA GLY A 51 -13.48 0.39 20.52
C GLY A 51 -14.88 0.21 19.93
N ASN A 52 -15.10 0.60 18.67
CA ASN A 52 -16.36 0.34 17.98
C ASN A 52 -16.55 -1.14 17.71
N LYS A 53 -17.78 -1.64 17.86
CA LYS A 53 -18.13 -3.02 17.56
C LYS A 53 -18.74 -3.12 16.17
N VAL A 54 -18.04 -3.78 15.26
CA VAL A 54 -18.41 -3.90 13.86
C VAL A 54 -18.68 -5.38 13.53
N PRO A 55 -19.80 -5.72 12.86
CA PRO A 55 -20.00 -7.07 12.35
C PRO A 55 -18.91 -7.43 11.35
N MET A 56 -18.24 -8.56 11.55
CA MET A 56 -17.32 -9.16 10.60
C MET A 56 -18.01 -10.38 9.97
N GLU A 57 -18.17 -10.37 8.66
CA GLU A 57 -19.03 -11.31 7.94
C GLU A 57 -18.29 -11.92 6.74
N TYR A 58 -18.43 -13.21 6.56
CA TYR A 58 -17.97 -13.92 5.38
C TYR A 58 -19.10 -14.70 4.72
N ASN A 59 -19.45 -14.29 3.50
CA ASN A 59 -20.39 -15.01 2.65
C ASN A 59 -19.61 -16.07 1.87
N VAL A 60 -19.54 -17.26 2.41
CA VAL A 60 -18.79 -18.39 1.89
C VAL A 60 -19.70 -19.34 1.13
N LEU A 61 -19.25 -19.92 0.03
CA LEU A 61 -19.98 -20.97 -0.67
C LEU A 61 -20.18 -22.19 0.25
N GLU A 62 -21.33 -22.85 0.14
CA GLU A 62 -21.72 -23.92 1.07
C GLU A 62 -20.68 -25.04 1.17
N GLU A 63 -20.04 -25.41 0.06
CA GLU A 63 -19.01 -26.41 -0.02
C GLU A 63 -17.69 -26.05 0.69
N ASN A 64 -17.46 -24.76 0.99
CA ASN A 64 -16.25 -24.24 1.65
C ASN A 64 -16.51 -23.74 3.07
N PHE A 65 -17.69 -24.02 3.64
CA PHE A 65 -18.09 -23.49 4.95
C PHE A 65 -17.17 -23.94 6.09
N ASP A 66 -16.54 -25.07 5.96
CA ASP A 66 -15.54 -25.58 6.91
C ASP A 66 -14.29 -24.70 7.05
N LYS A 67 -14.01 -23.84 6.07
CA LYS A 67 -12.86 -22.92 6.06
C LYS A 67 -13.18 -21.55 6.66
N ALA A 68 -14.46 -21.28 6.95
CA ALA A 68 -14.93 -19.93 7.28
C ALA A 68 -14.34 -19.38 8.59
N GLU A 69 -14.19 -20.21 9.63
CA GLU A 69 -13.63 -19.73 10.91
C GLU A 69 -12.17 -19.33 10.77
N HIS A 70 -11.38 -20.13 10.07
CA HIS A 70 -9.96 -19.79 9.81
C HIS A 70 -9.86 -18.53 8.94
N PHE A 71 -10.73 -18.36 7.94
CA PHE A 71 -10.79 -17.14 7.15
C PHE A 71 -11.08 -15.91 8.02
N LEU A 72 -12.04 -15.99 8.95
CA LEU A 72 -12.35 -14.89 9.87
C LEU A 72 -11.17 -14.57 10.80
N ASP A 73 -10.36 -15.57 11.21
CA ASP A 73 -9.13 -15.33 11.98
C ASP A 73 -8.09 -14.53 11.19
N LEU A 74 -7.91 -14.86 9.91
CA LEU A 74 -7.01 -14.12 9.01
C LEU A 74 -7.56 -12.73 8.69
N PHE A 75 -8.87 -12.59 8.60
CA PHE A 75 -9.51 -11.29 8.42
C PHE A 75 -9.30 -10.38 9.63
N GLU A 76 -9.49 -10.91 10.84
CA GLU A 76 -9.19 -10.18 12.07
C GLU A 76 -7.69 -9.82 12.20
N GLN A 77 -6.79 -10.71 11.78
CA GLN A 77 -5.35 -10.42 11.71
C GLN A 77 -5.09 -9.23 10.78
N SER A 78 -5.71 -9.22 9.59
CA SER A 78 -5.60 -8.12 8.62
C SER A 78 -6.15 -6.81 9.18
N CYS A 79 -7.33 -6.84 9.83
CA CYS A 79 -7.91 -5.65 10.48
C CYS A 79 -6.93 -5.02 11.47
N LYS A 80 -6.35 -5.80 12.38
CA LYS A 80 -5.41 -5.31 13.41
C LYS A 80 -4.17 -4.68 12.80
N ILE A 81 -3.65 -5.25 11.71
CA ILE A 81 -2.46 -4.73 11.03
C ILE A 81 -2.79 -3.42 10.30
N GLN A 82 -3.87 -3.40 9.51
CA GLN A 82 -4.27 -2.21 8.76
C GLN A 82 -4.61 -1.04 9.70
N GLU A 83 -5.39 -1.27 10.76
CA GLU A 83 -5.76 -0.24 11.72
C GLU A 83 -4.55 0.35 12.47
N LYS A 84 -3.52 -0.45 12.74
CA LYS A 84 -2.29 0.03 13.36
C LYS A 84 -1.64 1.15 12.55
N TYR A 85 -1.59 1.00 11.22
CA TYR A 85 -0.91 1.93 10.33
C TYR A 85 -1.82 3.03 9.78
N PHE A 86 -3.11 2.73 9.54
CA PHE A 86 -4.00 3.61 8.80
C PHE A 86 -5.15 4.19 9.64
N GLY A 87 -5.27 3.78 10.92
CA GLY A 87 -6.35 4.19 11.80
C GLY A 87 -7.57 3.29 11.67
N GLU A 88 -8.61 3.61 12.41
CA GLU A 88 -9.82 2.80 12.54
C GLU A 88 -10.43 2.42 11.18
N TYR A 89 -11.04 1.23 11.14
CA TYR A 89 -11.84 0.76 9.99
C TYR A 89 -12.85 1.83 9.55
N PRO A 90 -12.87 2.22 8.27
CA PRO A 90 -13.60 3.42 7.84
C PRO A 90 -15.13 3.34 7.97
N TRP A 91 -15.70 2.14 7.88
CA TRP A 91 -17.14 1.92 7.70
C TRP A 91 -17.78 1.31 8.94
N VAL A 92 -17.50 1.85 10.12
CA VAL A 92 -17.94 1.30 11.43
C VAL A 92 -19.45 1.19 11.59
N LYS A 93 -20.24 1.93 10.80
CA LYS A 93 -21.73 1.83 10.77
C LYS A 93 -22.25 0.75 9.82
N GLU A 94 -21.37 -0.02 9.21
CA GLU A 94 -21.70 -1.08 8.25
C GLU A 94 -21.10 -2.42 8.72
N ALA A 95 -20.44 -3.16 7.85
CA ALA A 95 -19.81 -4.42 8.20
C ALA A 95 -18.43 -4.55 7.54
N ILE A 96 -17.51 -5.22 8.20
CA ILE A 96 -16.31 -5.77 7.60
C ILE A 96 -16.74 -7.04 6.88
N ARG A 97 -16.82 -7.04 5.55
CA ARG A 97 -17.41 -8.17 4.82
C ARG A 97 -16.58 -8.60 3.64
N ALA A 98 -16.51 -9.92 3.45
CA ALA A 98 -16.02 -10.55 2.24
C ALA A 98 -17.07 -11.50 1.67
N SER A 99 -17.04 -11.71 0.37
CA SER A 99 -17.87 -12.70 -0.33
C SER A 99 -16.99 -13.56 -1.22
N GLU A 100 -17.12 -14.87 -1.12
CA GLU A 100 -16.41 -15.81 -1.99
C GLU A 100 -16.89 -15.66 -3.43
N THR A 101 -15.95 -15.51 -4.37
CA THR A 101 -16.23 -15.26 -5.78
C THR A 101 -15.37 -16.16 -6.68
N PRO A 102 -15.77 -16.37 -7.96
CA PRO A 102 -14.97 -17.14 -8.90
C PRO A 102 -13.75 -16.38 -9.44
N HIS A 103 -13.72 -15.04 -9.37
CA HIS A 103 -12.59 -14.19 -9.74
C HIS A 103 -11.69 -13.95 -8.53
N LEU A 104 -10.42 -13.57 -8.79
CA LEU A 104 -9.38 -13.53 -7.77
C LEU A 104 -9.72 -12.63 -6.59
N GLY A 105 -9.94 -11.35 -6.82
CA GLY A 105 -10.26 -10.34 -5.81
C GLY A 105 -10.78 -9.06 -6.43
N MET A 106 -11.43 -8.26 -5.63
CA MET A 106 -11.82 -6.88 -5.94
C MET A 106 -12.23 -6.15 -4.67
N GLU A 107 -11.82 -4.90 -4.54
CA GLU A 107 -11.91 -4.04 -3.38
C GLU A 107 -13.29 -3.38 -3.17
N HIS A 108 -14.38 -4.06 -3.44
CA HIS A 108 -15.71 -3.47 -3.27
C HIS A 108 -15.97 -3.06 -1.82
N GLN A 109 -16.25 -1.78 -1.61
CA GLN A 109 -16.47 -1.19 -0.29
C GLN A 109 -17.44 -2.03 0.55
N THR A 110 -17.01 -2.42 1.74
CA THR A 110 -17.76 -3.23 2.72
C THR A 110 -18.28 -4.59 2.22
N ASN A 111 -17.76 -5.07 1.08
CA ASN A 111 -18.11 -6.40 0.54
C ASN A 111 -17.06 -6.89 -0.45
N ILE A 112 -15.79 -6.99 0.01
CA ILE A 112 -14.68 -7.38 -0.85
C ILE A 112 -14.92 -8.75 -1.50
N ALA A 113 -14.51 -8.88 -2.76
CA ALA A 113 -14.54 -10.16 -3.44
C ALA A 113 -13.31 -11.00 -3.04
N TYR A 114 -13.54 -12.28 -2.79
CA TYR A 114 -12.47 -13.20 -2.40
C TYR A 114 -12.51 -14.49 -3.22
N GLY A 115 -11.47 -14.71 -4.03
CA GLY A 115 -11.32 -15.90 -4.86
C GLY A 115 -9.91 -16.51 -4.80
N ASN A 116 -9.15 -16.30 -3.70
CA ASN A 116 -7.81 -16.84 -3.52
C ASN A 116 -7.78 -18.37 -3.35
N LYS A 117 -8.93 -19.02 -3.26
CA LYS A 117 -9.05 -20.47 -3.06
C LYS A 117 -8.29 -20.97 -1.82
N TYR A 118 -8.26 -20.14 -0.77
CA TYR A 118 -7.63 -20.43 0.53
C TYR A 118 -6.13 -20.76 0.42
N ARG A 119 -5.43 -20.07 -0.46
CA ARG A 119 -3.96 -20.19 -0.60
C ARG A 119 -3.28 -19.23 0.36
N TYR A 120 -2.59 -19.78 1.33
CA TYR A 120 -1.94 -19.01 2.38
C TYR A 120 -0.42 -19.07 2.25
N GLU A 121 0.23 -17.96 2.57
CA GLU A 121 1.67 -17.89 2.81
C GLU A 121 1.98 -18.10 4.28
N LYS A 122 3.24 -18.42 4.60
CA LYS A 122 3.73 -18.43 5.98
C LYS A 122 4.62 -17.22 6.22
N LEU A 123 4.15 -16.29 7.06
CA LEU A 123 4.94 -15.15 7.52
C LEU A 123 5.20 -15.28 9.03
N GLY A 124 6.47 -15.40 9.42
CA GLY A 124 6.84 -15.62 10.83
C GLY A 124 6.18 -16.85 11.45
N GLY A 125 5.93 -17.91 10.65
CA GLY A 125 5.27 -19.14 11.08
C GLY A 125 3.74 -19.07 11.14
N LYS A 126 3.12 -17.92 10.91
CA LYS A 126 1.67 -17.72 10.87
C LYS A 126 1.14 -17.78 9.44
N ASP A 127 -0.09 -18.26 9.29
CA ASP A 127 -0.80 -18.14 8.01
C ASP A 127 -1.07 -16.67 7.70
N PHE A 128 -0.93 -16.32 6.44
CA PHE A 128 -1.22 -15.00 5.90
C PHE A 128 -1.88 -15.15 4.53
N ASP A 129 -3.01 -14.50 4.36
CA ASP A 129 -3.70 -14.41 3.08
C ASP A 129 -3.44 -13.05 2.47
N TRP A 130 -2.52 -13.00 1.50
CA TRP A 130 -2.10 -11.76 0.86
C TRP A 130 -3.25 -11.10 0.10
N LEU A 131 -4.13 -11.87 -0.56
CA LEU A 131 -5.27 -11.32 -1.30
C LEU A 131 -6.27 -10.67 -0.34
N LEU A 132 -6.67 -11.40 0.70
CA LEU A 132 -7.59 -10.86 1.72
C LEU A 132 -7.03 -9.57 2.33
N HIS A 133 -5.72 -9.55 2.66
CA HIS A 133 -5.08 -8.39 3.25
C HIS A 133 -5.04 -7.20 2.30
N HIS A 134 -4.71 -7.44 1.02
CA HIS A 134 -4.65 -6.43 -0.03
C HIS A 134 -6.03 -5.83 -0.29
N GLU A 135 -7.02 -6.65 -0.64
CA GLU A 135 -8.38 -6.18 -0.93
C GLU A 135 -9.01 -5.46 0.27
N PHE A 136 -8.69 -5.89 1.49
CA PHE A 136 -9.14 -5.21 2.70
C PHE A 136 -8.42 -3.87 2.93
N GLY A 137 -7.16 -3.75 2.53
CA GLY A 137 -6.41 -2.51 2.59
C GLY A 137 -7.03 -1.39 1.74
N HIS A 138 -7.71 -1.75 0.69
CA HIS A 138 -8.45 -0.82 -0.17
C HIS A 138 -9.64 -0.16 0.51
N GLU A 139 -10.11 -0.66 1.66
CA GLU A 139 -11.11 0.07 2.43
C GLU A 139 -10.61 1.46 2.88
N TRP A 140 -9.30 1.59 3.09
CA TRP A 140 -8.64 2.90 3.27
C TRP A 140 -8.19 3.50 1.93
N TRP A 141 -7.49 2.72 1.06
CA TRP A 141 -6.79 3.19 -0.14
C TRP A 141 -7.56 2.82 -1.41
N ALA A 142 -8.48 3.55 -1.80
CA ALA A 142 -9.43 3.59 -2.89
C ALA A 142 -10.80 4.02 -2.40
N ASN A 143 -11.36 3.31 -1.38
CA ASN A 143 -12.72 3.50 -0.95
C ASN A 143 -12.87 4.75 -0.07
N LYS A 144 -11.95 4.97 0.89
CA LYS A 144 -11.96 6.14 1.79
C LYS A 144 -11.09 7.29 1.25
N VAL A 145 -9.86 6.99 0.84
CA VAL A 145 -8.93 7.90 0.17
C VAL A 145 -8.97 7.59 -1.32
N THR A 146 -9.81 8.31 -2.04
CA THR A 146 -10.08 8.05 -3.45
C THR A 146 -9.24 8.98 -4.32
N ASN A 147 -8.50 8.45 -5.29
CA ASN A 147 -7.82 9.27 -6.28
C ASN A 147 -8.81 10.01 -7.17
N ARG A 148 -8.49 11.26 -7.46
CA ARG A 148 -9.32 12.14 -8.30
C ARG A 148 -9.42 11.67 -9.75
N ASP A 149 -8.36 11.06 -10.24
CA ASP A 149 -8.20 10.61 -11.60
C ASP A 149 -7.42 9.29 -11.64
N TRP A 150 -7.67 8.43 -12.62
CA TRP A 150 -6.96 7.16 -12.76
C TRP A 150 -5.45 7.33 -12.99
N ALA A 151 -4.99 8.51 -13.47
CA ALA A 151 -3.57 8.83 -13.53
C ALA A 151 -2.86 8.74 -12.16
N HIS A 152 -3.61 8.90 -11.06
CA HIS A 152 -3.11 8.81 -9.68
C HIS A 152 -3.38 7.46 -9.01
N MET A 153 -3.66 6.41 -9.79
CA MET A 153 -4.06 5.08 -9.29
C MET A 153 -3.03 4.42 -8.35
N TRP A 154 -1.79 4.86 -8.39
CA TRP A 154 -0.76 4.43 -7.45
C TRP A 154 -1.12 4.72 -5.98
N ILE A 155 -1.96 5.73 -5.72
CA ILE A 155 -2.44 6.06 -4.36
C ILE A 155 -3.30 4.91 -3.82
N GLN A 156 -4.08 4.27 -4.68
CA GLN A 156 -4.84 3.08 -4.34
C GLN A 156 -3.92 1.86 -4.25
N GLU A 157 -3.34 1.45 -5.35
CA GLU A 157 -2.63 0.19 -5.49
C GLU A 157 -1.26 0.19 -4.81
N GLY A 158 -0.52 1.27 -4.96
CA GLY A 158 0.84 1.37 -4.44
C GLY A 158 0.88 1.47 -2.92
N ILE A 159 -0.01 2.25 -2.31
CA ILE A 159 -0.06 2.36 -0.85
C ILE A 159 -0.66 1.08 -0.25
N CYS A 160 -1.64 0.47 -0.91
CA CYS A 160 -2.17 -0.83 -0.51
C CYS A 160 -1.08 -1.92 -0.54
N SER A 161 -0.32 -2.01 -1.64
CA SER A 161 0.82 -2.93 -1.77
C SER A 161 1.94 -2.65 -0.75
N PHE A 162 2.14 -1.40 -0.34
CA PHE A 162 3.02 -1.07 0.77
C PHE A 162 2.44 -1.59 2.10
N GLY A 163 1.12 -1.55 2.29
CA GLY A 163 0.41 -2.18 3.41
C GLY A 163 0.70 -3.69 3.51
N ASP A 164 0.73 -4.39 2.38
CA ASP A 164 1.12 -5.82 2.33
C ASP A 164 2.56 -6.03 2.82
N ALA A 165 3.46 -5.12 2.48
CA ALA A 165 4.83 -5.17 2.98
C ALA A 165 4.89 -4.88 4.49
N MET A 166 4.02 -4.01 5.01
CA MET A 166 3.91 -3.77 6.45
C MET A 166 3.38 -4.99 7.19
N ALA A 167 2.46 -5.77 6.61
CA ALA A 167 2.06 -7.06 7.18
C ALA A 167 3.24 -8.04 7.28
N THR A 168 4.12 -8.08 6.28
CA THR A 168 5.36 -8.86 6.36
C THR A 168 6.24 -8.40 7.52
N ARG A 169 6.36 -7.09 7.73
CA ARG A 169 7.10 -6.52 8.87
C ARG A 169 6.50 -6.94 10.22
N GLU A 170 5.19 -6.85 10.36
CA GLU A 170 4.48 -7.20 11.61
C GLU A 170 4.56 -8.69 11.96
N LEU A 171 4.47 -9.54 10.96
CA LEU A 171 4.41 -10.98 11.18
C LEU A 171 5.77 -11.67 11.18
N ALA A 172 6.73 -11.14 10.42
CA ALA A 172 8.04 -11.78 10.20
C ALA A 172 9.26 -10.86 10.47
N GLY A 173 9.03 -9.61 10.86
CA GLY A 173 10.07 -8.66 11.28
C GLY A 173 10.68 -7.83 10.16
N GLU A 174 11.50 -6.84 10.55
CA GLU A 174 12.11 -5.85 9.65
C GLU A 174 12.99 -6.49 8.56
N GLU A 175 13.72 -7.56 8.87
CA GLU A 175 14.57 -8.22 7.88
C GLU A 175 13.75 -8.86 6.75
N ALA A 176 12.63 -9.50 7.08
CA ALA A 176 11.71 -10.07 6.09
C ALA A 176 11.08 -8.98 5.22
N TYR A 177 10.69 -7.86 5.84
CA TYR A 177 10.22 -6.67 5.12
C TYR A 177 11.27 -6.13 4.14
N LEU A 178 12.52 -5.96 4.56
CA LEU A 178 13.59 -5.49 3.68
C LEU A 178 13.83 -6.44 2.50
N LYS A 179 13.82 -7.75 2.73
CA LYS A 179 13.92 -8.77 1.67
C LYS A 179 12.76 -8.66 0.67
N ARG A 180 11.53 -8.46 1.17
CA ARG A 180 10.35 -8.25 0.32
C ARG A 180 10.52 -6.99 -0.54
N MET A 181 10.94 -5.86 0.04
CA MET A 181 11.16 -4.61 -0.71
C MET A 181 12.30 -4.72 -1.73
N GLN A 182 13.37 -5.44 -1.42
CA GLN A 182 14.43 -5.75 -2.38
C GLN A 182 13.91 -6.59 -3.56
N GLN A 183 13.03 -7.56 -3.30
CA GLN A 183 12.40 -8.35 -4.37
C GLN A 183 11.46 -7.49 -5.20
N THR A 184 10.68 -6.61 -4.58
CA THR A 184 9.82 -5.63 -5.27
C THR A 184 10.64 -4.74 -6.20
N ALA A 185 11.78 -4.21 -5.73
CA ALA A 185 12.70 -3.42 -6.56
C ALA A 185 13.22 -4.18 -7.78
N ARG A 186 13.55 -5.48 -7.63
CA ARG A 186 14.01 -6.33 -8.75
C ARG A 186 12.93 -6.59 -9.78
N ASN A 187 11.67 -6.71 -9.33
CA ASN A 187 10.52 -7.01 -10.19
C ASN A 187 9.92 -5.77 -10.85
N THR A 188 10.37 -4.57 -10.49
CA THR A 188 9.93 -3.32 -11.11
C THR A 188 10.37 -3.26 -12.56
N GLU A 189 9.43 -3.18 -13.49
CA GLU A 189 9.70 -3.10 -14.94
C GLU A 189 10.23 -1.73 -15.36
N ASN A 190 9.69 -0.68 -14.77
CA ASN A 190 10.04 0.72 -15.02
C ASN A 190 9.93 1.15 -16.50
N LYS A 191 8.93 0.59 -17.19
CA LYS A 191 8.69 0.88 -18.63
C LYS A 191 7.95 2.19 -18.86
N PHE A 192 7.10 2.56 -17.91
CA PHE A 192 6.26 3.76 -18.00
C PHE A 192 6.34 4.56 -16.71
N PRO A 193 6.15 5.88 -16.76
CA PRO A 193 5.86 6.66 -15.57
C PRO A 193 4.64 6.10 -14.84
N ILE A 194 4.64 6.18 -13.51
CA ILE A 194 3.49 5.76 -12.70
C ILE A 194 2.33 6.74 -12.89
N VAL A 195 2.62 8.05 -12.80
CA VAL A 195 1.66 9.11 -13.08
C VAL A 195 1.87 9.59 -14.50
N ARG A 196 0.89 9.36 -15.35
CA ARG A 196 0.94 9.76 -16.76
C ARG A 196 -0.41 10.19 -17.27
N GLY A 197 -0.42 11.29 -18.00
CA GLY A 197 -1.65 11.90 -18.51
C GLY A 197 -2.43 12.64 -17.42
N ASP A 198 -3.58 13.10 -17.78
CA ASP A 198 -4.58 13.77 -16.97
C ASP A 198 -5.95 13.46 -17.58
N GLU A 199 -6.99 13.30 -16.76
CA GLU A 199 -8.32 12.88 -17.19
C GLU A 199 -8.31 11.57 -18.02
N VAL A 200 -7.51 10.60 -17.57
CA VAL A 200 -7.35 9.30 -18.25
C VAL A 200 -8.34 8.26 -17.72
N ASN A 201 -8.61 7.24 -18.53
CA ASN A 201 -9.35 6.07 -18.09
C ASN A 201 -8.43 5.01 -17.44
N SER A 202 -9.03 4.02 -16.78
CA SER A 202 -8.28 2.95 -16.09
C SER A 202 -7.36 2.18 -17.04
N ASP A 203 -7.79 1.87 -18.27
CA ASP A 203 -6.98 1.12 -19.23
C ASP A 203 -5.68 1.85 -19.59
N SER A 204 -5.72 3.18 -19.65
CA SER A 204 -4.54 4.01 -19.92
C SER A 204 -3.60 4.11 -18.73
N ALA A 205 -4.13 4.06 -17.51
CA ALA A 205 -3.36 4.18 -16.27
C ALA A 205 -2.79 2.85 -15.79
N TYR A 206 -3.49 1.73 -16.05
CA TYR A 206 -3.19 0.43 -15.47
C TYR A 206 -1.91 -0.20 -16.03
N HIS A 207 -0.97 -0.52 -15.14
CA HIS A 207 0.22 -1.33 -15.41
C HIS A 207 0.86 -1.80 -14.09
N GLY A 208 1.69 -2.85 -14.13
CA GLY A 208 2.21 -3.50 -12.92
C GLY A 208 3.01 -2.59 -11.96
N ASP A 209 3.62 -1.53 -12.47
CA ASP A 209 4.44 -0.63 -11.63
C ASP A 209 3.62 0.31 -10.74
N ILE A 210 2.31 0.48 -10.97
CA ILE A 210 1.43 1.22 -10.04
C ILE A 210 1.30 0.51 -8.69
N TYR A 211 1.58 -0.79 -8.65
CA TYR A 211 1.70 -1.63 -7.43
C TYR A 211 3.12 -1.61 -6.89
N GLY A 212 4.03 -2.30 -7.59
CA GLY A 212 5.36 -2.60 -7.08
C GLY A 212 6.29 -1.39 -6.96
N LYS A 213 6.46 -0.62 -8.04
CA LYS A 213 7.32 0.58 -8.02
C LYS A 213 6.77 1.63 -7.06
N ALA A 214 5.44 1.78 -6.99
CA ALA A 214 4.81 2.72 -6.08
C ALA A 214 4.93 2.29 -4.61
N ALA A 215 4.76 1.00 -4.28
CA ALA A 215 5.05 0.48 -2.95
C ALA A 215 6.53 0.68 -2.57
N PHE A 216 7.43 0.50 -3.53
CA PHE A 216 8.86 0.77 -3.32
C PHE A 216 9.14 2.27 -3.12
N PHE A 217 8.40 3.15 -3.78
CA PHE A 217 8.48 4.58 -3.53
C PHE A 217 8.05 4.95 -2.10
N MET A 218 6.99 4.34 -1.57
CA MET A 218 6.61 4.50 -0.16
C MET A 218 7.71 4.00 0.79
N HIS A 219 8.39 2.90 0.46
CA HIS A 219 9.57 2.43 1.19
C HIS A 219 10.71 3.45 1.17
N THR A 220 10.97 4.08 0.02
CA THR A 220 11.95 5.17 -0.12
C THR A 220 11.59 6.37 0.75
N LEU A 221 10.32 6.81 0.74
CA LEU A 221 9.84 7.91 1.59
C LEU A 221 9.99 7.58 3.08
N ARG A 222 9.62 6.35 3.49
CA ARG A 222 9.81 5.89 4.87
C ARG A 222 11.27 5.99 5.30
N TYR A 223 12.19 5.56 4.45
CA TYR A 223 13.64 5.64 4.73
C TYR A 223 14.12 7.09 4.87
N ILE A 224 13.69 7.99 4.00
CA ILE A 224 14.10 9.41 3.99
C ILE A 224 13.55 10.13 5.22
N MET A 225 12.27 9.94 5.54
CA MET A 225 11.56 10.66 6.59
C MET A 225 11.77 10.06 7.99
N GLY A 226 12.07 8.75 8.06
CA GLY A 226 12.07 7.98 9.31
C GLY A 226 10.67 7.62 9.78
N ASP A 227 10.56 6.55 10.56
CA ASP A 227 9.28 5.99 11.02
C ASP A 227 8.45 7.02 11.82
N ASP A 228 9.09 7.85 12.62
CA ASP A 228 8.43 8.84 13.51
C ASP A 228 7.72 9.97 12.75
N ILE A 229 8.13 10.25 11.52
CA ILE A 229 7.48 11.25 10.65
C ILE A 229 6.58 10.54 9.62
N PHE A 230 7.08 9.48 9.01
CA PHE A 230 6.42 8.81 7.91
C PHE A 230 5.06 8.20 8.32
N PHE A 231 5.01 7.36 9.36
CA PHE A 231 3.76 6.69 9.73
C PHE A 231 2.66 7.63 10.24
N PRO A 232 2.95 8.64 11.09
CA PRO A 232 1.94 9.64 11.43
C PRO A 232 1.41 10.41 10.21
N THR A 233 2.28 10.71 9.22
CA THR A 233 1.88 11.38 7.98
C THR A 233 0.99 10.49 7.12
N LEU A 234 1.33 9.21 6.97
CA LEU A 234 0.54 8.23 6.25
C LEU A 234 -0.82 8.02 6.91
N LYS A 235 -0.85 7.90 8.25
CA LYS A 235 -2.09 7.83 9.02
C LYS A 235 -2.93 9.10 8.86
N LYS A 236 -2.31 10.28 8.84
CA LYS A 236 -3.00 11.53 8.58
C LYS A 236 -3.65 11.55 7.20
N LEU A 237 -2.97 11.08 6.15
CA LEU A 237 -3.57 10.94 4.81
C LEU A 237 -4.84 10.06 4.86
N ALA A 238 -4.82 8.98 5.64
CA ALA A 238 -5.93 8.04 5.76
C ALA A 238 -7.07 8.50 6.68
N THR A 239 -6.88 9.54 7.51
CA THR A 239 -7.85 9.91 8.55
C THR A 239 -8.32 11.36 8.51
N ASP A 240 -7.55 12.28 7.92
CA ASP A 240 -7.90 13.69 7.85
C ASP A 240 -9.07 13.89 6.85
N PRO A 241 -10.17 14.56 7.27
CA PRO A 241 -11.32 14.84 6.39
C PRO A 241 -10.96 15.53 5.08
N GLN A 242 -9.85 16.27 5.01
CA GLN A 242 -9.38 16.91 3.79
C GLN A 242 -9.09 15.93 2.65
N TYR A 243 -8.72 14.68 2.97
CA TYR A 243 -8.26 13.67 2.02
C TYR A 243 -9.23 12.48 1.88
N THR A 244 -10.33 12.47 2.63
CA THR A 244 -11.14 11.27 2.82
C THR A 244 -12.61 11.47 2.43
N TYR A 245 -13.31 10.37 2.23
CA TYR A 245 -14.75 10.29 1.91
C TYR A 245 -15.13 11.05 0.63
N ASP A 246 -15.83 12.19 0.74
CA ASP A 246 -16.33 12.98 -0.38
C ASP A 246 -15.23 13.80 -1.09
N ASN A 247 -14.03 13.84 -0.51
CA ASN A 247 -12.87 14.48 -1.12
C ASN A 247 -12.06 13.47 -1.93
N THR A 248 -11.48 13.94 -3.03
CA THR A 248 -10.58 13.15 -3.86
C THR A 248 -9.16 13.69 -3.79
N VAL A 249 -8.17 12.81 -3.99
CA VAL A 249 -6.75 13.07 -3.76
C VAL A 249 -5.96 12.94 -5.06
N THR A 250 -5.00 13.84 -5.25
CA THR A 250 -4.02 13.77 -6.34
C THR A 250 -2.63 13.46 -5.80
N THR A 251 -1.71 13.12 -6.70
CA THR A 251 -0.28 12.98 -6.35
C THR A 251 0.30 14.27 -5.74
N ALA A 252 -0.17 15.44 -6.19
CA ALA A 252 0.27 16.73 -5.65
C ALA A 252 -0.20 16.94 -4.19
N ASP A 253 -1.38 16.47 -3.83
CA ASP A 253 -1.88 16.54 -2.45
C ASP A 253 -1.03 15.66 -1.52
N VAL A 254 -0.71 14.45 -1.96
CA VAL A 254 0.18 13.54 -1.22
C VAL A 254 1.57 14.16 -1.07
N GLU A 255 2.16 14.67 -2.16
CA GLU A 255 3.47 15.33 -2.13
C GLU A 255 3.49 16.50 -1.15
N LYS A 256 2.49 17.38 -1.21
CA LYS A 256 2.35 18.54 -0.31
C LYS A 256 2.26 18.13 1.16
N LEU A 257 1.47 17.09 1.47
CA LEU A 257 1.33 16.57 2.82
C LEU A 257 2.66 16.03 3.35
N PHE A 258 3.34 15.18 2.58
CA PHE A 258 4.59 14.56 2.98
C PHE A 258 5.75 15.56 3.05
N SER A 259 5.86 16.50 2.10
CA SER A 259 6.82 17.60 2.13
C SER A 259 6.62 18.49 3.36
N GLY A 260 5.36 18.83 3.67
CA GLY A 260 5.03 19.64 4.85
C GLY A 260 5.44 18.95 6.15
N ALA A 261 5.17 17.66 6.29
CA ALA A 261 5.54 16.89 7.47
C ALA A 261 7.07 16.68 7.59
N TYR A 262 7.75 16.49 6.48
CA TYR A 262 9.22 16.35 6.44
C TYR A 262 9.95 17.68 6.67
N GLY A 263 9.28 18.81 6.46
CA GLY A 263 9.86 20.17 6.57
C GLY A 263 10.78 20.57 5.42
N LYS A 264 10.78 19.81 4.32
CA LYS A 264 11.55 20.08 3.09
C LYS A 264 10.74 19.58 1.88
N SER A 265 10.94 20.22 0.72
CA SER A 265 10.29 19.74 -0.51
C SER A 265 10.78 18.33 -0.89
N LEU A 266 9.83 17.44 -1.10
CA LEU A 266 10.04 16.12 -1.67
C LEU A 266 9.67 16.08 -3.16
N GLN A 267 9.27 17.22 -3.74
CA GLN A 267 8.84 17.34 -5.13
C GLN A 267 9.84 16.76 -6.14
N PRO A 268 11.16 17.00 -6.04
CA PRO A 268 12.12 16.39 -6.97
C PRO A 268 12.12 14.86 -6.92
N LEU A 269 11.90 14.29 -5.73
CA LEU A 269 11.83 12.85 -5.54
C LEU A 269 10.52 12.27 -6.11
N PHE A 270 9.38 12.90 -5.82
CA PHE A 270 8.09 12.54 -6.42
C PHE A 270 8.16 12.60 -7.94
N HIS A 271 8.75 13.66 -8.50
CA HIS A 271 8.91 13.80 -9.94
C HIS A 271 9.75 12.66 -10.52
N LEU A 272 10.95 12.42 -9.98
CA LEU A 272 11.86 11.39 -10.46
C LEU A 272 11.20 10.00 -10.49
N PHE A 273 10.56 9.59 -9.38
CA PHE A 273 10.09 8.23 -9.24
C PHE A 273 8.67 7.99 -9.80
N LEU A 274 7.81 9.01 -9.81
CA LEU A 274 6.42 8.84 -10.24
C LEU A 274 6.15 9.33 -11.66
N TYR A 275 6.83 10.41 -12.09
CA TYR A 275 6.55 11.03 -13.40
C TYR A 275 7.60 10.68 -14.47
N THR A 276 8.65 9.93 -14.13
CA THR A 276 9.65 9.48 -15.09
C THR A 276 9.94 7.99 -14.95
N THR A 277 10.69 7.46 -15.91
CA THR A 277 11.29 6.11 -15.84
C THR A 277 12.77 6.15 -15.42
N ASP A 278 13.27 7.32 -15.04
CA ASP A 278 14.64 7.46 -14.59
C ASP A 278 14.86 6.82 -13.23
N LYS A 279 16.06 6.30 -13.01
CA LYS A 279 16.52 5.83 -11.71
C LYS A 279 17.38 6.92 -11.07
N LEU A 280 17.46 6.90 -9.76
CA LEU A 280 18.40 7.77 -9.05
C LEU A 280 19.84 7.48 -9.51
N GLU A 281 20.49 8.42 -10.14
CA GLU A 281 21.88 8.29 -10.60
C GLU A 281 22.84 8.74 -9.50
N VAL A 282 23.62 7.78 -8.99
CA VAL A 282 24.64 8.02 -7.96
C VAL A 282 26.02 7.80 -8.56
N TYR A 283 26.79 8.88 -8.65
CA TYR A 283 28.16 8.86 -9.11
C TYR A 283 29.11 8.58 -7.95
N VAL A 284 30.07 7.68 -8.17
CA VAL A 284 31.09 7.28 -7.20
C VAL A 284 32.42 7.30 -7.87
N LYS A 285 33.36 8.06 -7.32
CA LYS A 285 34.75 8.11 -7.77
C LYS A 285 35.71 7.92 -6.62
N GLN A 286 36.63 6.97 -6.73
CA GLN A 286 37.76 6.90 -5.81
C GLN A 286 38.77 8.01 -6.11
N THR A 287 39.01 8.89 -5.15
CA THR A 287 39.87 10.04 -5.31
C THR A 287 41.31 9.78 -4.81
N ASN A 288 41.47 8.84 -3.89
CA ASN A 288 42.74 8.28 -3.43
C ASN A 288 42.49 6.94 -2.72
N ASP A 289 43.54 6.33 -2.15
CA ASP A 289 43.46 4.97 -1.55
C ASP A 289 42.41 4.78 -0.47
N SER A 290 41.89 5.85 0.12
CA SER A 290 40.93 5.79 1.20
C SER A 290 39.77 6.79 1.10
N LYS A 291 39.62 7.50 -0.01
CA LYS A 291 38.57 8.52 -0.18
C LYS A 291 37.79 8.32 -1.44
N TYR A 292 36.48 8.45 -1.30
CA TYR A 292 35.48 8.34 -2.35
C TYR A 292 34.68 9.63 -2.41
N LEU A 293 34.49 10.20 -3.61
CA LEU A 293 33.51 11.23 -3.87
C LEU A 293 32.21 10.54 -4.26
N VAL A 294 31.13 10.83 -3.55
CA VAL A 294 29.77 10.35 -3.85
C VAL A 294 28.88 11.54 -4.11
N ARG A 295 28.18 11.60 -5.26
CA ARG A 295 27.26 12.68 -5.60
C ARG A 295 26.04 12.19 -6.39
N LEU A 296 24.95 12.95 -6.34
CA LEU A 296 23.79 12.74 -7.18
C LEU A 296 23.99 13.43 -8.54
N LEU A 297 23.47 12.84 -9.61
CA LEU A 297 23.53 13.44 -10.94
C LEU A 297 22.20 14.05 -11.37
N ASN A 298 21.07 13.41 -11.04
CA ASN A 298 19.74 13.74 -11.56
C ASN A 298 18.69 14.08 -10.51
N LEU A 299 19.09 14.33 -9.27
CA LEU A 299 18.17 14.77 -8.21
C LEU A 299 18.67 16.04 -7.53
N ASP A 300 17.79 17.03 -7.39
CA ASP A 300 18.08 18.27 -6.66
C ASP A 300 17.81 18.11 -5.16
N GLY A 301 18.69 18.66 -4.36
CA GLY A 301 18.63 18.64 -2.90
C GLY A 301 19.29 17.40 -2.28
N PRO A 302 19.74 17.53 -1.02
CA PRO A 302 20.37 16.44 -0.32
C PRO A 302 19.36 15.40 0.14
N ILE A 303 19.68 14.12 -0.10
CA ILE A 303 18.96 12.97 0.46
C ILE A 303 19.91 12.09 1.28
N PRO A 304 19.40 11.37 2.31
CA PRO A 304 20.21 10.40 3.04
C PRO A 304 20.53 9.19 2.15
N ILE A 305 21.75 8.72 2.18
CA ILE A 305 22.16 7.46 1.56
C ILE A 305 22.97 6.66 2.58
N ASP A 306 22.59 5.42 2.82
CA ASP A 306 23.40 4.49 3.61
C ASP A 306 24.58 4.01 2.76
N ILE A 307 25.78 4.14 3.28
CA ILE A 307 27.01 3.72 2.62
C ILE A 307 27.76 2.77 3.54
N GLN A 308 28.00 1.55 3.06
CA GLN A 308 28.84 0.58 3.74
C GLN A 308 30.32 0.91 3.52
N THR A 309 31.05 1.05 4.62
CA THR A 309 32.52 1.28 4.65
C THR A 309 33.19 0.20 5.50
N ASP A 310 34.50 0.24 5.63
CA ASP A 310 35.26 -0.60 6.58
C ASP A 310 34.89 -0.32 8.05
N ALA A 311 34.34 0.85 8.37
CA ALA A 311 33.83 1.21 9.69
C ALA A 311 32.33 0.86 9.92
N GLY A 312 31.68 0.19 8.96
CA GLY A 312 30.26 -0.15 9.00
C GLY A 312 29.39 0.73 8.11
N ILE A 313 28.07 0.64 8.29
CA ILE A 313 27.10 1.44 7.53
C ILE A 313 26.99 2.84 8.14
N GLN A 314 27.16 3.85 7.30
CA GLN A 314 27.02 5.26 7.65
C GLN A 314 25.90 5.87 6.81
N ARG A 315 24.98 6.61 7.45
CA ARG A 315 23.96 7.41 6.75
C ARG A 315 24.49 8.80 6.48
N ILE A 316 24.64 9.15 5.23
CA ILE A 316 25.31 10.38 4.77
C ILE A 316 24.33 11.16 3.88
N MET A 317 24.26 12.48 4.06
CA MET A 317 23.53 13.37 3.17
C MET A 317 24.33 13.61 1.90
N VAL A 318 23.75 13.26 0.75
CA VAL A 318 24.38 13.36 -0.56
C VAL A 318 23.56 14.27 -1.46
N ASP A 319 24.22 15.18 -2.17
CA ASP A 319 23.62 16.10 -3.15
C ASP A 319 24.43 16.12 -4.47
N LYS A 320 24.11 17.04 -5.38
CA LYS A 320 24.84 17.22 -6.66
C LYS A 320 26.28 17.73 -6.49
N LYS A 321 26.58 18.44 -5.39
CA LYS A 321 27.93 18.90 -5.10
C LYS A 321 28.82 17.73 -4.69
N GLY A 322 28.25 16.77 -4.01
CA GLY A 322 28.84 15.55 -3.55
C GLY A 322 29.44 15.65 -2.15
N THR A 323 29.65 14.48 -1.57
CA THR A 323 30.21 14.30 -0.23
C THR A 323 31.40 13.34 -0.30
N THR A 324 32.47 13.64 0.44
CA THR A 324 33.63 12.75 0.54
C THR A 324 33.37 11.70 1.63
N VAL A 325 33.55 10.43 1.28
CA VAL A 325 33.43 9.27 2.18
C VAL A 325 34.83 8.66 2.35
N THR A 326 35.20 8.35 3.59
CA THR A 326 36.48 7.69 3.89
C THR A 326 36.25 6.20 4.13
N SER A 327 37.00 5.35 3.44
CA SER A 327 37.00 3.89 3.64
C SER A 327 38.27 3.29 3.11
N LYS A 328 38.87 2.36 3.84
CA LYS A 328 40.04 1.57 3.40
C LYS A 328 39.67 0.42 2.47
N THR A 329 38.36 0.12 2.36
CA THR A 329 37.83 -0.90 1.45
C THR A 329 36.88 -0.25 0.45
N THR A 330 36.56 -0.99 -0.62
CA THR A 330 35.52 -0.57 -1.56
C THR A 330 34.21 -0.29 -0.83
N ILE A 331 33.59 0.85 -1.11
CA ILE A 331 32.32 1.23 -0.51
C ILE A 331 31.15 0.58 -1.27
N MET A 332 30.07 0.30 -0.55
CA MET A 332 28.80 -0.13 -1.14
C MET A 332 27.72 0.92 -0.89
N ILE A 333 27.12 1.42 -1.95
CA ILE A 333 26.07 2.43 -1.90
C ILE A 333 24.72 1.79 -1.67
N ASP A 334 24.00 2.21 -0.63
CA ASP A 334 22.64 1.77 -0.30
C ASP A 334 22.52 0.23 -0.27
N PRO A 335 23.23 -0.44 0.66
CA PRO A 335 23.32 -1.91 0.70
C PRO A 335 21.97 -2.60 0.98
N LYS A 336 21.03 -1.89 1.63
CA LYS A 336 19.70 -2.41 1.94
C LYS A 336 18.66 -2.13 0.85
N VAL A 337 19.04 -1.38 -0.20
CA VAL A 337 18.20 -1.06 -1.36
C VAL A 337 16.97 -0.22 -0.97
N PHE A 338 17.20 1.02 -0.57
CA PHE A 338 16.15 2.00 -0.30
C PHE A 338 15.77 2.83 -1.55
N TYR A 339 16.59 2.75 -2.61
CA TYR A 339 16.39 3.49 -3.85
C TYR A 339 16.43 2.60 -5.09
N LEU A 340 15.54 2.88 -6.06
CA LEU A 340 15.73 2.44 -7.43
C LEU A 340 16.83 3.29 -8.03
N LYS A 341 18.06 2.76 -8.12
CA LYS A 341 19.25 3.52 -8.48
C LYS A 341 20.05 2.92 -9.59
N LYS A 342 20.87 3.77 -10.22
CA LYS A 342 21.94 3.42 -11.16
C LYS A 342 23.25 3.97 -10.61
N LEU A 343 24.24 3.11 -10.46
CA LEU A 343 25.58 3.51 -10.05
C LEU A 343 26.43 3.82 -11.28
N ILE A 344 27.16 4.95 -11.20
CA ILE A 344 28.12 5.38 -12.22
C ILE A 344 29.45 5.46 -11.48
N ILE A 345 30.35 4.50 -11.76
CA ILE A 345 31.60 4.32 -11.04
C ILE A 345 32.76 4.68 -11.97
N GLU A 346 33.67 5.57 -11.48
CA GLU A 346 34.94 5.95 -12.12
C GLU A 346 36.13 5.59 -11.25
#